data_ed8f2a6018039985dd9d23d5d103fca2
#
_entry.id   ed8f2a6018039985dd9d23d5d103fca2
#
_cell.length_a   1.000
_cell.length_b   1.000
_cell.length_c   1.000
_cell.angle_alpha   90.00
_cell.angle_beta   90.00
_cell.angle_gamma   90.00
#
_symmetry.space_group_name_H-M   'P 1'
#
loop_
_entity.id
_entity.type
_entity.pdbx_description
1 polymer ?
#
loop_
_entity_poly.entity_id
_entity_poly.type
_entity_poly.pdbx_seq_one_letter_code
_entity_poly.pdbx_strand_id
1 'polypeptide(L)'
;MDLATQELIKRLHLLGPQGRAELDEEQIQRIGHLLSAAKYDEIDALCRQEKASFECGPLLWLTRYAKTENPQYEEQGLPFLAGFPRKTYFVTLFDAFLARRKQLYIPKSRTMMTSWAAAAFATWSAQWKQEETVIQTMNEDKALHLIDYASQLLRYQEPGLSRLHPIKKQNVNSIVFEHGGAVDAIAGGANASRSFHPSLFIQDEAAHIPEGEESLNAVIPSQARIISISTAAPGWFANVCSEPAEYKPGPLEQVRKVDYGVDRRECWE
;
A
#
# COMPACT_ATOMS: atom_id res chain seq x y z
N MET A 1 2.48 -5.74 24.94
CA MET A 1 1.82 -5.17 26.16
C MET A 1 2.65 -5.59 27.34
N ASP A 2 3.16 -4.65 28.12
CA ASP A 2 4.00 -4.97 29.28
C ASP A 2 3.17 -5.56 30.44
N LEU A 3 3.86 -6.21 31.38
CA LEU A 3 3.26 -6.84 32.56
C LEU A 3 2.44 -5.85 33.42
N ALA A 4 2.87 -4.59 33.47
CA ALA A 4 2.20 -3.55 34.26
C ALA A 4 0.85 -3.16 33.63
N THR A 5 0.79 -3.09 32.32
CA THR A 5 -0.46 -2.82 31.55
C THR A 5 -1.45 -3.98 31.67
N GLN A 6 -0.95 -5.23 31.63
CA GLN A 6 -1.80 -6.43 31.84
C GLN A 6 -2.41 -6.47 33.24
N GLU A 7 -1.59 -6.17 34.24
CA GLU A 7 -2.04 -6.13 35.64
C GLU A 7 -3.04 -4.99 35.89
N LEU A 8 -2.84 -3.84 35.24
CA LEU A 8 -3.76 -2.71 35.33
C LEU A 8 -5.13 -3.04 34.70
N ILE A 9 -5.14 -3.69 33.54
CA ILE A 9 -6.37 -4.14 32.88
C ILE A 9 -7.11 -5.17 33.74
N LYS A 10 -6.38 -6.10 34.34
CA LYS A 10 -6.90 -7.10 35.27
C LYS A 10 -7.57 -6.44 36.49
N ARG A 11 -6.90 -5.44 37.09
CA ARG A 11 -7.45 -4.66 38.23
C ARG A 11 -8.68 -3.91 37.83
N LEU A 12 -8.74 -3.31 36.64
CA LEU A 12 -9.93 -2.62 36.12
C LEU A 12 -11.13 -3.55 35.91
N HIS A 13 -10.91 -4.79 35.50
CA HIS A 13 -11.98 -5.78 35.38
C HIS A 13 -12.45 -6.31 36.76
N LEU A 14 -11.57 -6.33 37.76
CA LEU A 14 -11.88 -6.73 39.12
C LEU A 14 -12.57 -5.61 39.95
N LEU A 15 -12.34 -4.34 39.55
CA LEU A 15 -13.07 -3.20 40.12
C LEU A 15 -14.46 -3.16 39.50
N GLY A 16 -15.45 -3.61 40.26
CA GLY A 16 -16.85 -3.44 39.88
C GLY A 16 -17.23 -1.94 39.67
N PRO A 17 -18.50 -1.63 39.33
CA PRO A 17 -18.94 -0.26 39.07
C PRO A 17 -18.61 0.74 40.20
N GLN A 18 -18.55 0.28 41.44
CA GLN A 18 -18.22 1.11 42.62
C GLN A 18 -16.73 1.47 42.68
N GLY A 19 -15.82 0.54 42.34
CA GLY A 19 -14.38 0.82 42.33
C GLY A 19 -13.91 1.76 41.22
N ARG A 20 -14.70 1.91 40.14
CA ARG A 20 -14.44 2.90 39.09
C ARG A 20 -14.76 4.34 39.50
N ALA A 21 -15.66 4.52 40.47
CA ALA A 21 -16.01 5.83 41.02
C ALA A 21 -14.92 6.39 41.96
N GLU A 22 -13.96 5.57 42.40
CA GLU A 22 -12.85 5.97 43.28
C GLU A 22 -11.58 6.39 42.50
N LEU A 23 -11.56 6.24 41.15
CA LEU A 23 -10.43 6.68 40.33
C LEU A 23 -10.48 8.19 40.13
N ASP A 24 -9.36 8.86 40.37
CA ASP A 24 -9.22 10.26 40.02
C ASP A 24 -9.13 10.48 38.50
N GLU A 25 -9.30 11.73 38.06
CA GLU A 25 -9.36 12.10 36.66
C GLU A 25 -8.01 11.80 35.92
N GLU A 26 -6.89 11.92 36.63
CA GLU A 26 -5.55 11.60 36.11
C GLU A 26 -5.39 10.10 35.87
N GLN A 27 -5.85 9.26 36.78
CA GLN A 27 -5.87 7.80 36.65
C GLN A 27 -6.76 7.35 35.50
N ILE A 28 -7.95 7.95 35.34
CA ILE A 28 -8.86 7.67 34.22
C ILE A 28 -8.22 8.03 32.89
N GLN A 29 -7.59 9.18 32.77
CA GLN A 29 -6.89 9.60 31.57
C GLN A 29 -5.71 8.68 31.25
N ARG A 30 -4.90 8.30 32.24
CA ARG A 30 -3.77 7.37 32.06
C ARG A 30 -4.22 5.99 31.61
N ILE A 31 -5.30 5.48 32.15
CA ILE A 31 -5.91 4.20 31.73
C ILE A 31 -6.44 4.32 30.29
N GLY A 32 -7.13 5.40 29.97
CA GLY A 32 -7.61 5.68 28.62
C GLY A 32 -6.47 5.72 27.59
N HIS A 33 -5.35 6.33 27.94
CA HIS A 33 -4.12 6.34 27.12
C HIS A 33 -3.54 4.95 26.90
N LEU A 34 -3.42 4.15 27.96
CA LEU A 34 -2.87 2.79 27.89
C LEU A 34 -3.76 1.84 27.07
N LEU A 35 -5.07 1.91 27.25
CA LEU A 35 -6.03 1.13 26.46
C LEU A 35 -6.01 1.56 24.98
N SER A 36 -5.89 2.85 24.71
CA SER A 36 -5.76 3.37 23.36
C SER A 36 -4.46 2.90 22.69
N ALA A 37 -3.33 2.96 23.41
CA ALA A 37 -2.04 2.47 22.89
C ALA A 37 -2.09 0.97 22.58
N ALA A 38 -2.59 0.15 23.53
CA ALA A 38 -2.72 -1.29 23.33
C ALA A 38 -3.63 -1.65 22.15
N LYS A 39 -4.70 -0.89 21.91
CA LYS A 39 -5.57 -1.05 20.76
C LYS A 39 -4.83 -0.78 19.44
N TYR A 40 -4.00 0.26 19.39
CA TYR A 40 -3.26 0.58 18.17
C TYR A 40 -2.13 -0.39 17.90
N ASP A 41 -1.47 -0.95 18.92
CA ASP A 41 -0.49 -2.02 18.78
C ASP A 41 -1.11 -3.28 18.16
N GLU A 42 -2.34 -3.63 18.55
CA GLU A 42 -3.08 -4.75 17.97
C GLU A 42 -3.45 -4.48 16.50
N ILE A 43 -3.96 -3.29 16.20
CA ILE A 43 -4.28 -2.87 14.82
C ILE A 43 -3.01 -2.88 13.96
N ASP A 44 -1.90 -2.36 14.46
CA ASP A 44 -0.60 -2.36 13.77
C ASP A 44 -0.15 -3.78 13.45
N ALA A 45 -0.23 -4.69 14.43
CA ALA A 45 0.15 -6.09 14.25
C ALA A 45 -0.73 -6.79 13.18
N LEU A 46 -2.03 -6.47 13.12
CA LEU A 46 -2.91 -6.96 12.07
C LEU A 46 -2.57 -6.37 10.69
N CYS A 47 -2.33 -5.06 10.60
CA CYS A 47 -1.98 -4.39 9.35
C CYS A 47 -0.60 -4.84 8.82
N ARG A 48 0.32 -5.24 9.68
CA ARG A 48 1.67 -5.71 9.33
C ARG A 48 1.70 -7.08 8.65
N GLN A 49 0.62 -7.86 8.73
CA GLN A 49 0.59 -9.22 8.19
C GLN A 49 0.71 -9.22 6.65
N GLU A 50 1.51 -10.14 6.13
CA GLU A 50 1.68 -10.36 4.68
C GLU A 50 0.59 -11.30 4.15
N LYS A 51 -0.64 -10.84 4.21
CA LYS A 51 -1.81 -11.59 3.76
C LYS A 51 -2.81 -10.66 3.06
N ALA A 52 -3.28 -11.08 1.90
CA ALA A 52 -4.32 -10.36 1.15
C ALA A 52 -5.70 -10.70 1.71
N SER A 53 -6.11 -10.00 2.74
CA SER A 53 -7.41 -10.19 3.39
C SER A 53 -7.96 -8.86 3.88
N PHE A 54 -9.28 -8.71 3.86
CA PHE A 54 -9.93 -7.54 4.47
C PHE A 54 -9.91 -7.54 6.00
N GLU A 55 -9.43 -8.63 6.62
CA GLU A 55 -9.33 -8.78 8.07
C GLU A 55 -7.89 -8.62 8.59
N CYS A 56 -6.90 -8.60 7.69
CA CYS A 56 -5.51 -8.35 8.05
C CYS A 56 -4.68 -7.91 6.83
N GLY A 57 -3.47 -7.40 7.08
CA GLY A 57 -2.53 -6.99 6.03
C GLY A 57 -2.92 -5.68 5.34
N PRO A 58 -2.39 -5.45 4.12
CA PRO A 58 -2.56 -4.18 3.41
C PRO A 58 -4.02 -3.84 3.10
N LEU A 59 -4.87 -4.82 2.84
CA LEU A 59 -6.29 -4.56 2.54
C LEU A 59 -7.09 -4.17 3.78
N LEU A 60 -6.77 -4.70 4.96
CA LEU A 60 -7.37 -4.23 6.20
C LEU A 60 -7.05 -2.76 6.43
N TRP A 61 -5.77 -2.38 6.33
CA TRP A 61 -5.37 -0.97 6.47
C TRP A 61 -6.09 -0.08 5.48
N LEU A 62 -6.01 -0.42 4.19
CA LEU A 62 -6.54 0.38 3.09
C LEU A 62 -8.05 0.59 3.19
N THR A 63 -8.81 -0.45 3.57
CA THR A 63 -10.28 -0.40 3.53
C THR A 63 -10.94 0.02 4.84
N ARG A 64 -10.22 -0.06 5.96
CA ARG A 64 -10.78 0.22 7.28
C ARG A 64 -10.12 1.39 8.01
N TYR A 65 -8.83 1.55 7.85
CA TYR A 65 -8.05 2.52 8.65
C TYR A 65 -7.49 3.69 7.84
N ALA A 66 -7.48 3.61 6.51
CA ALA A 66 -7.15 4.71 5.62
C ALA A 66 -8.41 5.24 4.91
N LYS A 67 -8.35 6.51 4.47
CA LYS A 67 -9.40 7.14 3.68
C LYS A 67 -8.78 7.93 2.54
N THR A 68 -9.61 8.21 1.53
CA THR A 68 -9.25 9.04 0.39
C THR A 68 -10.28 10.15 0.20
N GLU A 69 -9.86 11.24 -0.40
CA GLU A 69 -10.76 12.28 -0.86
C GLU A 69 -11.54 11.80 -2.08
N ASN A 70 -12.84 12.02 -2.08
CA ASN A 70 -13.70 11.71 -3.22
C ASN A 70 -14.61 12.91 -3.54
N PRO A 71 -14.16 13.83 -4.41
CA PRO A 71 -14.92 15.02 -4.79
C PRO A 71 -16.30 14.71 -5.38
N GLN A 72 -16.43 13.58 -6.10
CA GLN A 72 -17.72 13.19 -6.68
C GLN A 72 -18.76 12.81 -5.59
N TYR A 73 -18.32 12.35 -4.44
CA TYR A 73 -19.20 12.06 -3.33
C TYR A 73 -19.77 13.34 -2.71
N GLU A 74 -18.97 14.40 -2.63
CA GLU A 74 -19.42 15.69 -2.11
C GLU A 74 -20.53 16.27 -3.01
N GLU A 75 -20.38 16.19 -4.33
CA GLU A 75 -21.41 16.58 -5.30
C GLU A 75 -22.71 15.78 -5.15
N GLN A 76 -22.64 14.55 -4.64
CA GLN A 76 -23.78 13.66 -4.39
C GLN A 76 -24.33 13.79 -2.96
N GLY A 77 -23.80 14.70 -2.13
CA GLY A 77 -24.18 14.84 -0.73
C GLY A 77 -23.66 13.71 0.18
N LEU A 78 -22.68 12.94 -0.28
CA LEU A 78 -22.00 11.90 0.48
C LEU A 78 -20.74 12.46 1.15
N PRO A 79 -20.17 11.76 2.18
CA PRO A 79 -18.96 12.22 2.82
C PRO A 79 -17.79 12.38 1.86
N PHE A 80 -17.12 13.53 1.89
CA PHE A 80 -15.94 13.84 1.08
C PHE A 80 -14.81 12.80 1.29
N LEU A 81 -14.62 12.33 2.52
CA LEU A 81 -13.67 11.27 2.84
C LEU A 81 -14.35 9.90 2.76
N ALA A 82 -13.88 9.07 1.87
CA ALA A 82 -14.37 7.71 1.65
C ALA A 82 -13.30 6.66 1.99
N GLY A 83 -13.73 5.53 2.52
CA GLY A 83 -12.89 4.33 2.60
C GLY A 83 -12.70 3.71 1.21
N PHE A 84 -11.58 3.02 1.02
CA PHE A 84 -11.34 2.28 -0.21
C PHE A 84 -12.35 1.12 -0.35
N PRO A 85 -12.92 0.87 -1.53
CA PRO A 85 -13.99 -0.12 -1.68
C PRO A 85 -13.49 -1.56 -1.46
N ARG A 86 -14.32 -2.38 -0.82
CA ARG A 86 -14.04 -3.81 -0.56
C ARG A 86 -14.45 -4.67 -1.77
N LYS A 87 -13.71 -4.56 -2.89
CA LYS A 87 -13.93 -5.39 -4.08
C LYS A 87 -13.12 -6.69 -3.99
N THR A 88 -13.73 -7.82 -4.34
CA THR A 88 -13.09 -9.15 -4.21
C THR A 88 -11.82 -9.30 -5.04
N TYR A 89 -11.77 -8.70 -6.23
CA TYR A 89 -10.57 -8.74 -7.08
C TYR A 89 -9.33 -8.09 -6.42
N PHE A 90 -9.50 -7.18 -5.46
CA PHE A 90 -8.35 -6.65 -4.71
C PHE A 90 -7.66 -7.72 -3.87
N VAL A 91 -8.38 -8.73 -3.39
CA VAL A 91 -7.75 -9.86 -2.68
C VAL A 91 -6.79 -10.58 -3.61
N THR A 92 -7.22 -10.91 -4.84
CA THR A 92 -6.35 -11.54 -5.85
C THR A 92 -5.17 -10.65 -6.25
N LEU A 93 -5.42 -9.34 -6.42
CA LEU A 93 -4.38 -8.38 -6.77
C LEU A 93 -3.31 -8.26 -5.68
N PHE A 94 -3.73 -8.06 -4.44
CA PHE A 94 -2.81 -7.93 -3.32
C PHE A 94 -2.12 -9.26 -2.96
N ASP A 95 -2.77 -10.41 -3.17
CA ASP A 95 -2.13 -11.71 -3.04
C ASP A 95 -0.98 -11.86 -4.06
N ALA A 96 -1.22 -11.42 -5.31
CA ALA A 96 -0.17 -11.38 -6.32
C ALA A 96 0.97 -10.42 -5.94
N PHE A 97 0.67 -9.24 -5.40
CA PHE A 97 1.66 -8.29 -4.91
C PHE A 97 2.49 -8.87 -3.75
N LEU A 98 1.86 -9.57 -2.82
CA LEU A 98 2.50 -10.18 -1.67
C LEU A 98 3.30 -11.45 -2.00
N ALA A 99 3.05 -12.10 -3.13
CA ALA A 99 3.68 -13.37 -3.52
C ALA A 99 5.22 -13.32 -3.67
N ARG A 100 5.87 -12.16 -3.41
CA ARG A 100 7.32 -11.94 -3.40
C ARG A 100 8.04 -12.49 -4.64
N ARG A 101 7.37 -12.43 -5.79
CA ARG A 101 7.97 -12.80 -7.06
C ARG A 101 8.94 -11.71 -7.51
N LYS A 102 10.02 -12.11 -8.18
CA LYS A 102 10.99 -11.12 -8.68
C LYS A 102 10.37 -10.19 -9.71
N GLN A 103 9.55 -10.75 -10.62
CA GLN A 103 8.86 -9.98 -11.65
C GLN A 103 7.39 -10.42 -11.71
N LEU A 104 6.49 -9.46 -11.77
CA LEU A 104 5.07 -9.65 -11.87
C LEU A 104 4.50 -8.69 -12.91
N TYR A 105 3.87 -9.22 -13.95
CA TYR A 105 3.22 -8.45 -15.00
C TYR A 105 1.70 -8.58 -14.89
N ILE A 106 1.00 -7.44 -14.88
CA ILE A 106 -0.43 -7.36 -14.62
C ILE A 106 -1.13 -6.58 -15.73
N PRO A 107 -1.61 -7.27 -16.77
CA PRO A 107 -2.52 -6.65 -17.73
C PRO A 107 -3.87 -6.35 -17.06
N LYS A 108 -4.35 -5.14 -17.23
CA LYS A 108 -5.60 -4.68 -16.62
C LYS A 108 -6.49 -3.95 -17.62
N SER A 109 -7.79 -3.88 -17.35
CA SER A 109 -8.67 -2.94 -18.02
C SER A 109 -8.59 -1.55 -17.38
N ARG A 110 -9.17 -0.53 -18.03
CA ARG A 110 -9.29 0.81 -17.46
C ARG A 110 -10.25 0.80 -16.27
N THR A 111 -10.13 1.80 -15.40
CA THR A 111 -11.04 2.06 -14.27
C THR A 111 -11.04 1.02 -13.14
N MET A 112 -10.05 0.13 -13.07
CA MET A 112 -9.92 -0.88 -12.01
C MET A 112 -9.22 -0.39 -10.74
N MET A 113 -9.06 0.92 -10.56
CA MET A 113 -8.37 1.53 -9.40
C MET A 113 -6.98 0.94 -9.10
N THR A 114 -6.31 0.36 -10.10
CA THR A 114 -5.02 -0.33 -9.89
C THR A 114 -3.88 0.62 -9.58
N SER A 115 -3.91 1.86 -10.08
CA SER A 115 -2.94 2.90 -9.71
C SER A 115 -3.05 3.25 -8.22
N TRP A 116 -4.29 3.37 -7.70
CA TRP A 116 -4.54 3.50 -6.26
C TRP A 116 -4.04 2.30 -5.47
N ALA A 117 -4.30 1.08 -5.94
CA ALA A 117 -3.84 -0.15 -5.31
C ALA A 117 -2.31 -0.24 -5.30
N ALA A 118 -1.64 0.17 -6.38
CA ALA A 118 -0.19 0.23 -6.49
C ALA A 118 0.41 1.23 -5.49
N ALA A 119 -0.12 2.47 -5.45
CA ALA A 119 0.31 3.49 -4.49
C ALA A 119 0.06 3.04 -3.04
N ALA A 120 -1.10 2.42 -2.76
CA ALA A 120 -1.42 1.88 -1.45
C ALA A 120 -0.48 0.75 -1.03
N PHE A 121 -0.14 -0.17 -1.95
CA PHE A 121 0.77 -1.26 -1.66
C PHE A 121 2.21 -0.77 -1.43
N ALA A 122 2.69 0.19 -2.23
CA ALA A 122 3.98 0.84 -2.01
C ALA A 122 4.04 1.54 -0.65
N THR A 123 3.00 2.29 -0.30
CA THR A 123 2.88 2.98 0.99
C THR A 123 2.86 1.99 2.15
N TRP A 124 2.09 0.92 2.05
CA TRP A 124 2.05 -0.14 3.04
C TRP A 124 3.42 -0.83 3.19
N SER A 125 4.09 -1.16 2.09
CA SER A 125 5.43 -1.76 2.12
C SER A 125 6.44 -0.84 2.79
N ALA A 126 6.43 0.45 2.47
CA ALA A 126 7.29 1.44 3.12
C ALA A 126 6.98 1.56 4.62
N GLN A 127 5.69 1.66 4.99
CA GLN A 127 5.27 1.90 6.37
C GLN A 127 5.51 0.69 7.29
N TRP A 128 5.19 -0.54 6.86
CA TRP A 128 5.27 -1.72 7.72
C TRP A 128 6.43 -2.66 7.43
N LYS A 129 6.98 -2.64 6.22
CA LYS A 129 8.12 -3.51 5.84
C LYS A 129 9.43 -2.75 5.79
N GLN A 130 9.40 -1.42 5.97
CA GLN A 130 10.58 -0.56 5.89
C GLN A 130 11.29 -0.66 4.53
N GLU A 131 10.53 -0.99 3.49
CA GLU A 131 11.04 -1.11 2.14
C GLU A 131 11.22 0.27 1.50
N GLU A 132 12.30 0.44 0.76
CA GLU A 132 12.44 1.55 -0.19
C GLU A 132 11.68 1.18 -1.45
N THR A 133 10.60 1.90 -1.73
CA THR A 133 9.69 1.63 -2.85
C THR A 133 9.77 2.76 -3.87
N VAL A 134 9.85 2.41 -5.14
CA VAL A 134 9.81 3.37 -6.25
C VAL A 134 8.65 3.03 -7.17
N ILE A 135 7.82 4.03 -7.47
CA ILE A 135 6.75 3.92 -8.46
C ILE A 135 7.13 4.73 -9.69
N GLN A 136 7.31 4.06 -10.81
CA GLN A 136 7.59 4.70 -12.09
C GLN A 136 6.31 4.80 -12.92
N THR A 137 6.14 5.93 -13.60
CA THR A 137 5.04 6.14 -14.54
C THR A 137 5.47 6.97 -15.76
N MET A 138 4.57 7.17 -16.71
CA MET A 138 4.88 7.73 -18.01
C MET A 138 5.34 9.20 -18.01
N ASN A 139 4.88 10.02 -17.07
CA ASN A 139 5.21 11.45 -16.99
C ASN A 139 5.11 11.97 -15.55
N GLU A 140 5.59 13.22 -15.35
CA GLU A 140 5.70 13.86 -14.05
C GLU A 140 4.33 14.08 -13.38
N ASP A 141 3.33 14.54 -14.12
CA ASP A 141 1.98 14.76 -13.57
C ASP A 141 1.41 13.48 -12.97
N LYS A 142 1.61 12.33 -13.64
CA LYS A 142 1.18 11.03 -13.13
C LYS A 142 1.98 10.61 -11.91
N ALA A 143 3.29 10.87 -11.87
CA ALA A 143 4.11 10.59 -10.70
C ALA A 143 3.64 11.40 -9.48
N LEU A 144 3.36 12.68 -9.66
CA LEU A 144 2.80 13.54 -8.60
C LEU A 144 1.45 13.02 -8.09
N HIS A 145 0.56 12.54 -8.99
CA HIS A 145 -0.70 11.94 -8.58
C HIS A 145 -0.52 10.67 -7.74
N LEU A 146 0.48 9.83 -8.04
CA LEU A 146 0.73 8.61 -7.26
C LEU A 146 1.21 8.93 -5.83
N ILE A 147 2.06 9.95 -5.67
CA ILE A 147 2.45 10.44 -4.35
C ILE A 147 1.29 11.14 -3.63
N ASP A 148 0.43 11.85 -4.35
CA ASP A 148 -0.77 12.43 -3.75
C ASP A 148 -1.69 11.33 -3.20
N TYR A 149 -1.89 10.21 -3.90
CA TYR A 149 -2.63 9.06 -3.40
C TYR A 149 -2.02 8.49 -2.10
N ALA A 150 -0.70 8.28 -2.10
CA ALA A 150 0.02 7.84 -0.90
C ALA A 150 -0.15 8.84 0.26
N SER A 151 -0.04 10.14 -0.04
CA SER A 151 -0.18 11.24 0.93
C SER A 151 -1.60 11.30 1.53
N GLN A 152 -2.63 11.13 0.71
CA GLN A 152 -4.02 11.09 1.19
C GLN A 152 -4.25 9.92 2.14
N LEU A 153 -3.81 8.71 1.77
CA LEU A 153 -3.93 7.53 2.61
C LEU A 153 -3.27 7.73 3.98
N LEU A 154 -2.07 8.32 4.02
CA LEU A 154 -1.34 8.59 5.26
C LEU A 154 -1.94 9.75 6.06
N ARG A 155 -2.42 10.80 5.40
CA ARG A 155 -3.07 11.96 6.04
C ARG A 155 -4.36 11.58 6.75
N TYR A 156 -5.13 10.69 6.14
CA TYR A 156 -6.46 10.30 6.61
C TYR A 156 -6.52 8.89 7.22
N GLN A 157 -5.37 8.29 7.52
CA GLN A 157 -5.34 7.07 8.33
C GLN A 157 -5.63 7.38 9.80
N GLU A 158 -5.95 6.33 10.56
CA GLU A 158 -6.16 6.44 11.99
C GLU A 158 -4.95 7.10 12.69
N PRO A 159 -5.17 8.14 13.52
CA PRO A 159 -4.08 8.93 14.12
C PRO A 159 -3.09 8.11 14.95
N GLY A 160 -3.54 6.99 15.54
CA GLY A 160 -2.67 6.07 16.27
C GLY A 160 -1.63 5.41 15.39
N LEU A 161 -2.00 5.03 14.15
CA LEU A 161 -1.06 4.46 13.18
C LEU A 161 -0.04 5.51 12.71
N SER A 162 -0.45 6.76 12.50
CA SER A 162 0.48 7.85 12.16
C SER A 162 1.51 8.11 13.25
N ARG A 163 1.14 7.91 14.53
CA ARG A 163 2.07 8.04 15.67
C ARG A 163 3.06 6.88 15.76
N LEU A 164 2.63 5.66 15.42
CA LEU A 164 3.49 4.48 15.39
C LEU A 164 4.47 4.49 14.22
N HIS A 165 4.09 5.14 13.10
CA HIS A 165 4.88 5.26 11.88
C HIS A 165 5.04 6.71 11.45
N PRO A 166 5.83 7.51 12.19
CA PRO A 166 5.98 8.93 11.91
C PRO A 166 6.72 9.14 10.59
N ILE A 167 6.26 10.16 9.84
CA ILE A 167 6.90 10.61 8.61
C ILE A 167 8.06 11.54 8.99
N LYS A 168 9.27 11.21 8.54
CA LYS A 168 10.48 12.01 8.72
C LYS A 168 10.55 13.18 7.73
N LYS A 169 10.18 12.91 6.47
CA LYS A 169 10.24 13.88 5.39
C LYS A 169 9.18 13.56 4.35
N GLN A 170 8.54 14.60 3.86
CA GLN A 170 7.62 14.52 2.74
C GLN A 170 7.84 15.71 1.80
N ASN A 171 7.86 15.42 0.50
CA ASN A 171 7.89 16.43 -0.55
C ASN A 171 6.93 15.99 -1.69
N VAL A 172 6.97 16.70 -2.82
CA VAL A 172 6.02 16.49 -3.92
C VAL A 172 6.14 15.11 -4.61
N ASN A 173 7.28 14.43 -4.50
CA ASN A 173 7.55 13.17 -5.17
C ASN A 173 8.11 12.08 -4.25
N SER A 174 8.19 12.33 -2.94
CA SER A 174 8.79 11.40 -1.98
C SER A 174 8.17 11.49 -0.58
N ILE A 175 8.00 10.35 0.07
CA ILE A 175 7.59 10.21 1.47
C ILE A 175 8.58 9.27 2.14
N VAL A 176 9.23 9.73 3.22
CA VAL A 176 10.21 8.96 3.98
C VAL A 176 9.77 8.85 5.43
N PHE A 177 9.73 7.64 5.97
CA PHE A 177 9.42 7.37 7.37
C PHE A 177 10.66 7.45 8.27
N GLU A 178 10.47 7.68 9.57
CA GLU A 178 11.56 7.74 10.56
C GLU A 178 12.39 6.45 10.61
N HIS A 179 11.78 5.31 10.40
CA HIS A 179 12.44 3.99 10.38
C HIS A 179 13.15 3.65 9.07
N GLY A 180 13.17 4.57 8.07
CA GLY A 180 13.91 4.44 6.80
C GLY A 180 13.10 3.93 5.61
N GLY A 181 11.90 3.39 5.79
CA GLY A 181 11.02 3.05 4.67
C GLY A 181 10.66 4.29 3.86
N ALA A 182 10.55 4.15 2.54
CA ALA A 182 10.28 5.28 1.64
C ALA A 182 9.37 4.91 0.46
N VAL A 183 8.63 5.91 -0.02
CA VAL A 183 7.90 5.85 -1.29
C VAL A 183 8.36 7.02 -2.15
N ASP A 184 8.93 6.72 -3.29
CA ASP A 184 9.32 7.69 -4.30
C ASP A 184 8.52 7.46 -5.58
N ALA A 185 8.07 8.52 -6.24
CA ALA A 185 7.49 8.43 -7.57
C ALA A 185 8.37 9.14 -8.58
N ILE A 186 8.63 8.47 -9.69
CA ILE A 186 9.48 8.96 -10.76
C ILE A 186 8.76 8.89 -12.10
N ALA A 187 9.10 9.83 -12.97
CA ALA A 187 8.63 9.88 -14.34
C ALA A 187 9.75 9.51 -15.32
N GLY A 188 9.34 9.00 -16.48
CA GLY A 188 10.26 8.83 -17.61
C GLY A 188 11.05 7.52 -17.60
N GLY A 189 12.09 7.48 -18.42
CA GLY A 189 12.77 6.27 -18.85
C GLY A 189 13.92 5.80 -17.95
N ALA A 190 14.83 5.01 -18.55
CA ALA A 190 15.90 4.25 -17.89
C ALA A 190 16.87 5.09 -17.03
N ASN A 191 17.12 6.34 -17.40
CA ASN A 191 18.04 7.20 -16.65
C ASN A 191 17.51 7.58 -15.27
N ALA A 192 16.19 7.81 -15.15
CA ALA A 192 15.56 8.09 -13.87
C ALA A 192 15.67 6.90 -12.92
N SER A 193 15.45 5.69 -13.43
CA SER A 193 15.49 4.43 -12.66
C SER A 193 16.88 4.09 -12.13
N ARG A 194 17.95 4.42 -12.87
CA ARG A 194 19.34 4.12 -12.49
C ARG A 194 19.83 4.78 -11.20
N SER A 195 19.16 5.85 -10.79
CA SER A 195 19.52 6.58 -9.58
C SER A 195 18.99 5.96 -8.29
N PHE A 196 18.16 4.91 -8.41
CA PHE A 196 17.50 4.26 -7.30
C PHE A 196 17.93 2.80 -7.13
N HIS A 197 17.96 2.35 -5.89
CA HIS A 197 18.22 0.95 -5.53
C HIS A 197 17.06 0.40 -4.67
N PRO A 198 15.83 0.38 -5.19
CA PRO A 198 14.67 0.04 -4.39
C PRO A 198 14.63 -1.45 -4.01
N SER A 199 13.93 -1.77 -2.93
CA SER A 199 13.51 -3.14 -2.60
C SER A 199 12.27 -3.55 -3.39
N LEU A 200 11.40 -2.57 -3.71
CA LEU A 200 10.19 -2.73 -4.51
C LEU A 200 10.13 -1.67 -5.60
N PHE A 201 10.01 -2.11 -6.85
CA PHE A 201 9.85 -1.24 -8.01
C PHE A 201 8.51 -1.53 -8.71
N ILE A 202 7.67 -0.51 -8.82
CA ILE A 202 6.35 -0.63 -9.45
C ILE A 202 6.32 0.26 -10.68
N GLN A 203 5.93 -0.29 -11.84
CA GLN A 203 5.60 0.49 -13.02
C GLN A 203 4.08 0.59 -13.17
N ASP A 204 3.53 1.78 -13.07
CA ASP A 204 2.13 2.05 -13.40
C ASP A 204 2.01 2.56 -14.83
N GLU A 205 1.08 1.98 -15.59
CA GLU A 205 0.93 2.15 -17.04
C GLU A 205 2.22 1.76 -17.82
N ALA A 206 2.82 0.64 -17.46
CA ALA A 206 4.11 0.13 -17.94
C ALA A 206 4.25 0.12 -19.47
N ALA A 207 3.19 -0.27 -20.20
CA ALA A 207 3.20 -0.28 -21.67
C ALA A 207 3.32 1.11 -22.30
N HIS A 208 3.07 2.17 -21.52
CA HIS A 208 3.09 3.56 -21.98
C HIS A 208 4.31 4.34 -21.48
N ILE A 209 5.16 3.73 -20.67
CA ILE A 209 6.40 4.36 -20.19
C ILE A 209 7.42 4.39 -21.31
N PRO A 210 7.96 5.56 -21.69
CA PRO A 210 9.09 5.64 -22.62
C PRO A 210 10.26 4.84 -22.06
N GLU A 211 10.88 3.97 -22.89
CA GLU A 211 11.98 3.10 -22.47
C GLU A 211 11.63 2.24 -21.22
N GLY A 212 10.37 1.77 -21.13
CA GLY A 212 9.88 1.03 -19.96
C GLY A 212 10.61 -0.28 -19.71
N GLU A 213 10.99 -1.01 -20.76
CA GLU A 213 11.78 -2.24 -20.68
C GLU A 213 13.22 -1.96 -20.25
N GLU A 214 13.84 -0.92 -20.80
CA GLU A 214 15.18 -0.48 -20.42
C GLU A 214 15.23 -0.01 -18.95
N SER A 215 14.13 0.59 -18.48
CA SER A 215 14.00 0.97 -17.06
C SER A 215 13.99 -0.26 -16.15
N LEU A 216 13.32 -1.35 -16.54
CA LEU A 216 13.37 -2.61 -15.80
C LEU A 216 14.79 -3.17 -15.76
N ASN A 217 15.45 -3.22 -16.92
CA ASN A 217 16.82 -3.71 -17.06
C ASN A 217 17.80 -2.91 -16.19
N ALA A 218 17.54 -1.61 -15.99
CA ALA A 218 18.34 -0.75 -15.12
C ALA A 218 18.16 -1.08 -13.62
N VAL A 219 16.99 -1.59 -13.22
CA VAL A 219 16.65 -1.89 -11.81
C VAL A 219 16.96 -3.35 -11.44
N ILE A 220 16.95 -4.29 -12.39
CA ILE A 220 17.23 -5.71 -12.12
C ILE A 220 18.51 -5.94 -11.28
N PRO A 221 19.65 -5.24 -11.50
CA PRO A 221 20.85 -5.43 -10.68
C PRO A 221 20.67 -5.12 -9.20
N SER A 222 19.71 -4.26 -8.82
CA SER A 222 19.40 -3.98 -7.41
C SER A 222 18.68 -5.13 -6.70
N GLN A 223 18.31 -6.20 -7.43
CA GLN A 223 17.51 -7.31 -6.94
C GLN A 223 16.12 -6.90 -6.43
N ALA A 224 15.62 -5.77 -6.88
CA ALA A 224 14.29 -5.30 -6.55
C ALA A 224 13.23 -6.31 -6.94
N ARG A 225 12.17 -6.35 -6.19
CA ARG A 225 10.92 -6.97 -6.58
C ARG A 225 10.20 -6.02 -7.54
N ILE A 226 9.85 -6.50 -8.74
CA ILE A 226 9.30 -5.69 -9.82
C ILE A 226 7.84 -6.04 -10.04
N ILE A 227 6.99 -5.03 -10.10
CA ILE A 227 5.57 -5.14 -10.43
C ILE A 227 5.26 -4.17 -11.57
N SER A 228 4.90 -4.69 -12.75
CA SER A 228 4.53 -3.87 -13.90
C SER A 228 3.05 -4.03 -14.20
N ILE A 229 2.31 -2.93 -14.13
CA ILE A 229 0.84 -2.87 -14.30
C ILE A 229 0.55 -1.99 -15.52
N SER A 230 -0.28 -2.45 -16.45
CA SER A 230 -0.69 -1.62 -17.58
C SER A 230 -2.00 -2.04 -18.21
N THR A 231 -2.65 -1.07 -18.85
CA THR A 231 -3.64 -1.31 -19.89
C THR A 231 -2.96 -1.86 -21.14
N ALA A 232 -3.72 -2.56 -21.97
CA ALA A 232 -3.20 -3.14 -23.21
C ALA A 232 -2.72 -2.05 -24.19
N ALA A 233 -1.48 -2.20 -24.66
CA ALA A 233 -0.90 -1.44 -25.75
C ALA A 233 0.11 -2.33 -26.49
N PRO A 234 0.33 -2.13 -27.81
CA PRO A 234 1.38 -2.84 -28.54
C PRO A 234 2.76 -2.54 -27.95
N GLY A 235 3.67 -3.50 -28.01
CA GLY A 235 5.07 -3.34 -27.59
C GLY A 235 5.54 -4.38 -26.59
N TRP A 236 6.62 -4.08 -25.88
CA TRP A 236 7.32 -5.01 -24.99
C TRP A 236 6.39 -5.63 -23.92
N PHE A 237 5.54 -4.82 -23.29
CA PHE A 237 4.62 -5.29 -22.23
C PHE A 237 3.61 -6.30 -22.77
N ALA A 238 3.03 -6.05 -23.96
CA ALA A 238 2.14 -7.00 -24.62
C ALA A 238 2.85 -8.31 -24.97
N ASN A 239 4.11 -8.22 -25.44
CA ASN A 239 4.91 -9.40 -25.77
C ASN A 239 5.13 -10.27 -24.53
N VAL A 240 5.60 -9.69 -23.43
CA VAL A 240 5.78 -10.41 -22.14
C VAL A 240 4.47 -11.00 -21.64
N CYS A 241 3.36 -10.27 -21.77
CA CYS A 241 2.05 -10.78 -21.38
C CYS A 241 1.49 -11.86 -22.31
N SER A 242 1.93 -11.95 -23.56
CA SER A 242 1.42 -12.89 -24.59
C SER A 242 2.26 -14.15 -24.71
N GLU A 243 3.50 -14.15 -24.21
CA GLU A 243 4.36 -15.33 -24.25
C GLU A 243 3.71 -16.51 -23.52
N PRO A 244 3.68 -17.69 -24.12
CA PRO A 244 3.17 -18.88 -23.46
C PRO A 244 4.01 -19.21 -22.22
N ALA A 245 3.41 -19.93 -21.27
CA ALA A 245 4.03 -20.31 -20.00
C ALA A 245 5.34 -21.13 -20.10
N GLU A 246 5.82 -21.38 -21.30
CA GLU A 246 7.11 -22.04 -21.62
C GLU A 246 8.33 -21.12 -21.53
N TYR A 247 8.16 -19.80 -21.36
CA TYR A 247 9.29 -18.95 -21.01
C TYR A 247 9.88 -19.49 -19.71
N LYS A 248 11.00 -20.17 -19.82
CA LYS A 248 11.80 -20.59 -18.68
C LYS A 248 12.58 -19.37 -18.23
N PRO A 249 12.11 -18.66 -17.18
CA PRO A 249 12.90 -17.59 -16.60
C PRO A 249 14.26 -18.16 -16.22
N GLY A 250 15.31 -17.38 -16.38
CA GLY A 250 16.63 -17.72 -15.86
C GLY A 250 16.52 -18.02 -14.36
N PRO A 251 17.54 -18.59 -13.71
CA PRO A 251 17.47 -19.06 -12.31
C PRO A 251 17.14 -17.95 -11.31
N LEU A 252 17.09 -16.70 -11.75
CA LEU A 252 16.78 -15.52 -10.93
C LEU A 252 15.38 -14.92 -11.16
N GLU A 253 14.60 -15.43 -12.14
CA GLU A 253 13.34 -14.81 -12.57
C GLU A 253 12.15 -15.74 -12.34
N GLN A 254 11.19 -15.29 -11.56
CA GLN A 254 9.87 -15.89 -11.44
C GLN A 254 8.83 -14.89 -11.96
N VAL A 255 8.35 -15.15 -13.19
CA VAL A 255 7.31 -14.32 -13.82
C VAL A 255 5.93 -14.93 -13.57
N ARG A 256 4.96 -14.12 -13.19
CA ARG A 256 3.56 -14.52 -13.11
C ARG A 256 2.67 -13.53 -13.85
N LYS A 257 1.84 -14.03 -14.74
CA LYS A 257 0.63 -13.35 -15.21
C LYS A 257 -0.47 -13.45 -14.18
N VAL A 258 -1.15 -12.34 -13.95
CA VAL A 258 -2.42 -12.31 -13.24
C VAL A 258 -3.49 -11.84 -14.23
N ASP A 259 -4.37 -12.76 -14.62
CA ASP A 259 -5.58 -12.43 -15.34
C ASP A 259 -6.70 -12.32 -14.31
N TYR A 260 -7.33 -11.15 -14.23
CA TYR A 260 -8.35 -10.90 -13.22
C TYR A 260 -9.71 -11.48 -13.61
N GLY A 261 -9.96 -11.78 -14.90
CA GLY A 261 -11.25 -12.29 -15.38
C GLY A 261 -12.45 -11.43 -14.98
N VAL A 262 -12.22 -10.18 -14.58
CA VAL A 262 -13.26 -9.31 -14.02
C VAL A 262 -14.06 -8.69 -15.14
N ASP A 263 -15.37 -8.93 -15.16
CA ASP A 263 -16.31 -8.23 -16.03
C ASP A 263 -16.31 -6.72 -15.67
N ARG A 264 -16.32 -5.87 -16.69
CA ARG A 264 -16.40 -4.40 -16.54
C ARG A 264 -17.57 -3.96 -15.64
N ARG A 265 -18.63 -4.74 -15.54
CA ARG A 265 -19.79 -4.46 -14.72
C ARG A 265 -19.52 -4.52 -13.23
N GLU A 266 -18.58 -5.36 -12.78
CA GLU A 266 -18.22 -5.46 -11.35
C GLU A 266 -17.39 -4.27 -10.85
N CYS A 267 -16.88 -3.41 -11.74
CA CYS A 267 -16.10 -2.24 -11.38
C CYS A 267 -16.97 -1.02 -10.98
N TRP A 268 -18.28 -1.06 -11.24
CA TRP A 268 -19.20 0.08 -11.07
C TRP A 268 -20.20 -0.11 -9.92
N GLU A 269 -20.28 -1.27 -9.31
CA GLU A 269 -21.06 -1.56 -8.10
C GLU A 269 -20.17 -1.53 -6.85
#